data_6798888f9c6da54cd1631b51f9ad1457
#
_entry.id   6798888f9c6da54cd1631b51f9ad1457
#
_cell.length_a   1.000
_cell.length_b   1.000
_cell.length_c   1.000
_cell.angle_alpha   90.00
_cell.angle_beta   90.00
_cell.angle_gamma   90.00
#
_symmetry.space_group_name_H-M   'P 1'
#
loop_
_entity.id
_entity.type
_entity.pdbx_description
1 polymer ?
#
loop_
_entity_poly.entity_id
_entity_poly.type
_entity_poly.pdbx_seq_one_letter_code
_entity_poly.pdbx_strand_id
1 'polypeptide(L)'
;VKLGSSDHLEYEMEVFGKSYGGNTVKPHTSYGKIKGIHPFLGNNIIQSSAWFSLGASGGGLFNSEGELIGVTTFKTAGRFAYFYSVPVEVIKTMLSSGEEISVTTQRELPFWDAPEEELPYFMRVVRLERNKDWENLKKVALDWEVKEPESIEAINYYGIALFHLGEIELAEKQFKQVIQLNEKHSQSIYYLYKIAKTNNQLDVAESYKTSLNNLDDSILANEK
;
A
#
# COMPACT_ATOMS: atom_id res chain seq x y z
N VAL A 1 8.37 -3.70 -24.95
CA VAL A 1 8.50 -4.32 -23.60
C VAL A 1 7.67 -5.60 -23.60
N LYS A 2 8.16 -6.66 -22.95
CA LYS A 2 7.39 -7.90 -22.79
C LYS A 2 6.34 -7.70 -21.71
N LEU A 3 5.08 -8.05 -21.99
CA LEU A 3 3.99 -8.03 -21.02
C LEU A 3 4.02 -9.33 -20.21
N GLY A 4 4.14 -9.21 -18.89
CA GLY A 4 4.05 -10.29 -17.93
C GLY A 4 2.63 -10.59 -17.50
N SER A 5 2.43 -11.06 -16.26
CA SER A 5 1.12 -11.23 -15.62
C SER A 5 1.15 -10.73 -14.19
N SER A 6 0.04 -10.17 -13.75
CA SER A 6 -0.18 -9.82 -12.35
C SER A 6 -1.06 -10.83 -11.58
N ASP A 7 -1.49 -11.92 -12.24
CA ASP A 7 -2.44 -12.89 -11.66
C ASP A 7 -1.86 -13.76 -10.53
N HIS A 8 -0.53 -13.87 -10.47
CA HIS A 8 0.19 -14.74 -9.53
C HIS A 8 1.19 -13.98 -8.66
N LEU A 9 0.93 -12.70 -8.41
CA LEU A 9 1.78 -11.89 -7.54
C LEU A 9 1.54 -12.28 -6.08
N GLU A 10 2.63 -12.54 -5.38
CA GLU A 10 2.63 -12.90 -3.96
C GLU A 10 3.27 -11.78 -3.13
N TYR A 11 2.89 -11.72 -1.86
CA TYR A 11 3.51 -10.80 -0.90
C TYR A 11 5.03 -11.06 -0.81
N GLU A 12 5.83 -9.99 -0.73
CA GLU A 12 7.32 -10.01 -0.72
C GLU A 12 7.98 -10.45 -2.04
N MET A 13 7.24 -10.73 -3.11
CA MET A 13 7.82 -10.96 -4.43
C MET A 13 8.61 -9.72 -4.88
N GLU A 14 9.83 -9.93 -5.38
CA GLU A 14 10.70 -8.84 -5.82
C GLU A 14 10.20 -8.21 -7.12
N VAL A 15 10.22 -6.89 -7.15
CA VAL A 15 9.81 -6.07 -8.31
C VAL A 15 10.72 -4.87 -8.45
N PHE A 16 10.73 -4.26 -9.64
CA PHE A 16 11.36 -2.96 -9.82
C PHE A 16 10.47 -2.02 -10.62
N GLY A 17 10.51 -0.75 -10.23
CA GLY A 17 9.87 0.35 -10.93
C GLY A 17 10.85 1.04 -11.88
N LYS A 18 10.38 1.45 -13.06
CA LYS A 18 11.16 2.27 -13.99
C LYS A 18 10.31 3.40 -14.53
N SER A 19 10.71 4.63 -14.24
CA SER A 19 9.92 5.81 -14.55
C SER A 19 10.78 7.06 -14.72
N TYR A 20 10.19 8.08 -15.31
CA TYR A 20 10.73 9.44 -15.31
C TYR A 20 9.99 10.23 -14.22
N GLY A 21 10.70 10.91 -13.34
CA GLY A 21 10.09 11.73 -12.31
C GLY A 21 11.10 12.62 -11.62
N GLY A 22 10.66 13.60 -10.85
CA GLY A 22 11.53 14.47 -10.06
C GLY A 22 12.47 15.34 -10.89
N ASN A 23 12.04 15.87 -12.05
CA ASN A 23 12.82 16.73 -12.93
C ASN A 23 14.10 16.08 -13.52
N THR A 24 14.14 14.77 -13.66
CA THR A 24 15.27 14.07 -14.27
C THR A 24 15.01 13.79 -15.75
N VAL A 25 16.06 13.90 -16.57
CA VAL A 25 16.04 13.55 -18.00
C VAL A 25 16.38 12.07 -18.24
N LYS A 26 16.74 11.35 -17.19
CA LYS A 26 17.07 9.91 -17.26
C LYS A 26 16.03 9.12 -16.49
N PRO A 27 15.63 7.92 -16.96
CA PRO A 27 14.74 7.07 -16.21
C PRO A 27 15.41 6.64 -14.89
N HIS A 28 14.65 6.70 -13.82
CA HIS A 28 15.05 6.17 -12.53
C HIS A 28 14.57 4.72 -12.41
N THR A 29 15.39 3.88 -11.82
CA THR A 29 15.03 2.50 -11.47
C THR A 29 15.03 2.38 -9.95
N SER A 30 13.96 1.85 -9.40
CA SER A 30 13.82 1.58 -7.97
C SER A 30 13.47 0.11 -7.77
N TYR A 31 14.04 -0.50 -6.77
CA TYR A 31 13.77 -1.88 -6.39
C TYR A 31 12.84 -1.90 -5.18
N GLY A 32 12.01 -2.92 -5.10
CA GLY A 32 11.07 -3.09 -4.01
C GLY A 32 10.40 -4.45 -4.06
N LYS A 33 9.32 -4.59 -3.31
CA LYS A 33 8.58 -5.83 -3.17
C LYS A 33 7.08 -5.57 -3.23
N ILE A 34 6.33 -6.59 -3.63
CA ILE A 34 4.86 -6.57 -3.54
C ILE A 34 4.46 -6.50 -2.06
N LYS A 35 3.56 -5.59 -1.73
CA LYS A 35 3.06 -5.34 -0.37
C LYS A 35 1.56 -5.56 -0.24
N GLY A 36 0.85 -5.71 -1.35
CA GLY A 36 -0.57 -6.01 -1.36
C GLY A 36 -1.15 -6.02 -2.76
N ILE A 37 -2.30 -6.63 -2.88
CA ILE A 37 -3.12 -6.66 -4.09
C ILE A 37 -4.54 -6.32 -3.62
N HIS A 38 -5.11 -5.24 -4.15
CA HIS A 38 -6.41 -4.74 -3.70
C HIS A 38 -7.42 -4.70 -4.83
N PRO A 39 -8.66 -5.16 -4.61
CA PRO A 39 -9.73 -5.01 -5.59
C PRO A 39 -9.98 -3.54 -5.95
N PHE A 40 -10.06 -3.25 -7.24
CA PHE A 40 -10.25 -1.89 -7.73
C PHE A 40 -10.88 -1.89 -9.13
N LEU A 41 -12.07 -1.31 -9.28
CA LEU A 41 -12.79 -1.14 -10.56
C LEU A 41 -12.84 -2.43 -11.41
N GLY A 42 -13.17 -3.57 -10.78
CA GLY A 42 -13.25 -4.87 -11.45
C GLY A 42 -11.91 -5.52 -11.78
N ASN A 43 -10.81 -4.91 -11.36
CA ASN A 43 -9.45 -5.42 -11.46
C ASN A 43 -8.80 -5.44 -10.07
N ASN A 44 -7.52 -5.73 -10.03
CA ASN A 44 -6.71 -5.58 -8.81
C ASN A 44 -5.70 -4.46 -9.00
N ILE A 45 -5.48 -3.62 -7.99
CA ILE A 45 -4.36 -2.68 -8.00
C ILE A 45 -3.19 -3.28 -7.23
N ILE A 46 -1.98 -3.10 -7.75
CA ILE A 46 -0.75 -3.64 -7.17
C ILE A 46 -0.16 -2.60 -6.22
N GLN A 47 0.03 -2.97 -4.97
CA GLN A 47 0.74 -2.19 -3.95
C GLN A 47 2.17 -2.71 -3.84
N SER A 48 3.17 -1.83 -3.91
CA SER A 48 4.58 -2.20 -3.81
C SER A 48 5.38 -1.20 -2.99
N SER A 49 6.59 -1.58 -2.60
CA SER A 49 7.59 -0.68 -2.02
C SER A 49 8.59 -0.13 -3.06
N ALA A 50 8.46 -0.50 -4.33
CA ALA A 50 9.25 0.08 -5.42
C ALA A 50 8.89 1.55 -5.60
N TRP A 51 9.70 2.45 -5.04
CA TRP A 51 9.38 3.85 -4.90
C TRP A 51 9.44 4.64 -6.23
N PHE A 52 8.61 5.65 -6.33
CA PHE A 52 8.69 6.63 -7.39
C PHE A 52 8.30 8.04 -6.92
N SER A 53 8.82 9.04 -7.59
CA SER A 53 8.55 10.45 -7.30
C SER A 53 7.30 10.98 -8.03
N LEU A 54 6.88 12.17 -7.68
CA LEU A 54 5.85 12.88 -8.45
C LEU A 54 6.30 13.05 -9.91
N GLY A 55 5.36 12.88 -10.84
CA GLY A 55 5.62 12.90 -12.28
C GLY A 55 6.00 11.55 -12.88
N ALA A 56 6.18 10.52 -12.06
CA ALA A 56 6.51 9.16 -12.50
C ALA A 56 5.28 8.32 -12.90
N SER A 57 4.08 8.85 -12.80
CA SER A 57 2.87 8.16 -13.25
C SER A 57 2.97 7.82 -14.73
N GLY A 58 2.56 6.60 -15.11
CA GLY A 58 2.76 6.05 -16.46
C GLY A 58 4.07 5.29 -16.63
N GLY A 59 4.94 5.23 -15.62
CA GLY A 59 6.10 4.35 -15.58
C GLY A 59 5.71 2.88 -15.45
N GLY A 60 6.66 1.97 -15.66
CA GLY A 60 6.43 0.53 -15.55
C GLY A 60 6.83 -0.03 -14.18
N LEU A 61 6.02 -0.97 -13.70
CA LEU A 61 6.38 -1.92 -12.65
C LEU A 61 6.70 -3.27 -13.32
N PHE A 62 7.83 -3.86 -12.96
CA PHE A 62 8.36 -5.07 -13.60
C PHE A 62 8.64 -6.16 -12.56
N ASN A 63 8.50 -7.42 -12.99
CA ASN A 63 8.96 -8.58 -12.22
C ASN A 63 10.50 -8.77 -12.36
N SER A 64 11.06 -9.74 -11.66
CA SER A 64 12.49 -10.08 -11.71
C SER A 64 12.99 -10.49 -13.11
N GLU A 65 12.10 -10.94 -13.99
CA GLU A 65 12.41 -11.33 -15.36
C GLU A 65 12.40 -10.15 -16.34
N GLY A 66 12.07 -8.94 -15.87
CA GLY A 66 11.98 -7.73 -16.69
C GLY A 66 10.69 -7.63 -17.52
N GLU A 67 9.67 -8.37 -17.15
CA GLU A 67 8.36 -8.28 -17.78
C GLU A 67 7.51 -7.21 -17.09
N LEU A 68 6.77 -6.43 -17.87
CA LEU A 68 5.85 -5.42 -17.34
C LEU A 68 4.66 -6.12 -16.67
N ILE A 69 4.46 -5.86 -15.38
CA ILE A 69 3.34 -6.40 -14.58
C ILE A 69 2.34 -5.32 -14.17
N GLY A 70 2.71 -4.05 -14.29
CA GLY A 70 1.81 -2.94 -13.99
C GLY A 70 2.34 -1.59 -14.45
N VAL A 71 1.45 -0.59 -14.41
CA VAL A 71 1.76 0.81 -14.71
C VAL A 71 1.60 1.66 -13.46
N THR A 72 2.67 2.39 -13.09
CA THR A 72 2.68 3.22 -11.89
C THR A 72 1.64 4.34 -11.97
N THR A 73 0.92 4.59 -10.89
CA THR A 73 -0.18 5.56 -10.88
C THR A 73 -0.10 6.52 -9.70
N PHE A 74 -0.28 6.11 -8.46
CA PHE A 74 -0.23 7.00 -7.30
C PHE A 74 0.54 6.39 -6.14
N LYS A 75 0.83 7.20 -5.13
CA LYS A 75 1.51 6.79 -3.92
C LYS A 75 0.87 7.38 -2.67
N THR A 76 1.03 6.70 -1.55
CA THR A 76 0.74 7.26 -0.23
C THR A 76 1.88 8.14 0.27
N ALA A 77 1.66 8.85 1.35
CA ALA A 77 2.68 9.64 2.04
C ALA A 77 3.00 9.01 3.40
N GLY A 78 4.12 9.39 3.99
CA GLY A 78 4.49 8.97 5.34
C GLY A 78 5.61 7.93 5.40
N ARG A 79 5.88 7.41 6.59
CA ARG A 79 6.96 6.44 6.88
C ARG A 79 6.77 5.12 6.12
N PHE A 80 5.55 4.65 6.03
CA PHE A 80 5.17 3.44 5.31
C PHE A 80 4.49 3.81 3.99
N ALA A 81 5.18 4.65 3.17
CA ALA A 81 4.66 5.02 1.87
C ALA A 81 4.62 3.81 0.95
N TYR A 82 3.45 3.59 0.34
CA TYR A 82 3.25 2.56 -0.67
C TYR A 82 3.02 3.19 -2.04
N PHE A 83 3.36 2.43 -3.05
CA PHE A 83 3.31 2.83 -4.45
C PHE A 83 2.37 1.89 -5.20
N TYR A 84 1.40 2.47 -5.89
CA TYR A 84 0.32 1.72 -6.51
C TYR A 84 0.45 1.73 -8.02
N SER A 85 0.19 0.56 -8.61
CA SER A 85 0.27 0.35 -10.06
C SER A 85 -0.99 -0.34 -10.56
N VAL A 86 -1.50 0.13 -11.69
CA VAL A 86 -2.59 -0.56 -12.42
C VAL A 86 -2.00 -1.82 -13.05
N PRO A 87 -2.64 -3.00 -12.93
CA PRO A 87 -2.12 -4.25 -13.45
C PRO A 87 -2.04 -4.27 -14.98
N VAL A 88 -1.10 -5.03 -15.49
CA VAL A 88 -0.87 -5.16 -16.95
C VAL A 88 -2.07 -5.78 -17.68
N GLU A 89 -2.92 -6.52 -16.98
CA GLU A 89 -4.15 -7.13 -17.54
C GLU A 89 -5.10 -6.08 -18.10
N VAL A 90 -5.16 -4.89 -17.47
CA VAL A 90 -5.93 -3.75 -18.00
C VAL A 90 -5.41 -3.35 -19.39
N ILE A 91 -4.08 -3.27 -19.55
CA ILE A 91 -3.46 -2.95 -20.84
C ILE A 91 -3.74 -4.05 -21.85
N LYS A 92 -3.60 -5.32 -21.47
CA LYS A 92 -3.90 -6.47 -22.37
C LYS A 92 -5.35 -6.43 -22.86
N THR A 93 -6.29 -6.12 -21.95
CA THR A 93 -7.70 -5.98 -22.30
C THR A 93 -7.92 -4.83 -23.29
N MET A 94 -7.34 -3.67 -23.04
CA MET A 94 -7.43 -2.50 -23.93
C MET A 94 -6.82 -2.80 -25.32
N LEU A 95 -5.68 -3.47 -25.37
CA LEU A 95 -5.04 -3.86 -26.64
C LEU A 95 -5.87 -4.89 -27.41
N SER A 96 -6.55 -5.81 -26.71
CA SER A 96 -7.36 -6.86 -27.35
C SER A 96 -8.73 -6.35 -27.79
N SER A 97 -9.32 -5.36 -27.11
CA SER A 97 -10.61 -4.78 -27.49
C SER A 97 -10.54 -4.01 -28.82
N GLY A 98 -9.36 -3.43 -29.12
CA GLY A 98 -9.20 -2.59 -30.31
C GLY A 98 -10.09 -1.34 -30.31
N GLU A 99 -10.72 -1.03 -29.19
CA GLU A 99 -11.64 0.11 -29.06
C GLU A 99 -10.85 1.41 -28.97
N GLU A 100 -11.05 2.29 -29.94
CA GLU A 100 -10.48 3.64 -29.93
C GLU A 100 -11.47 4.60 -29.23
N ILE A 101 -11.07 5.12 -28.07
CA ILE A 101 -11.88 6.11 -27.33
C ILE A 101 -11.35 7.51 -27.64
N SER A 102 -12.24 8.39 -28.11
CA SER A 102 -11.88 9.79 -28.34
C SER A 102 -11.56 10.49 -27.02
N VAL A 103 -10.36 11.05 -26.92
CA VAL A 103 -9.88 11.79 -25.73
C VAL A 103 -10.73 13.04 -25.44
N THR A 104 -11.47 13.55 -26.44
CA THR A 104 -12.26 14.78 -26.32
C THR A 104 -13.66 14.57 -25.73
N THR A 105 -14.11 13.32 -25.59
CA THR A 105 -15.48 12.98 -25.12
C THR A 105 -15.55 12.58 -23.66
N GLN A 106 -14.41 12.46 -22.96
CA GLN A 106 -14.40 12.06 -21.57
C GLN A 106 -14.97 13.19 -20.69
N ARG A 107 -16.20 13.03 -20.24
CA ARG A 107 -16.91 13.96 -19.35
C ARG A 107 -17.17 13.39 -17.98
N GLU A 108 -16.78 12.15 -17.76
CA GLU A 108 -16.93 11.52 -16.45
C GLU A 108 -15.85 12.06 -15.51
N LEU A 109 -16.28 12.37 -14.29
CA LEU A 109 -15.33 12.75 -13.24
C LEU A 109 -14.33 11.58 -13.03
N PRO A 110 -13.04 11.88 -12.92
CA PRO A 110 -12.08 10.85 -12.59
C PRO A 110 -12.43 10.22 -11.23
N PHE A 111 -12.20 8.93 -11.06
CA PHE A 111 -12.60 8.19 -9.86
C PHE A 111 -12.09 8.81 -8.55
N TRP A 112 -10.96 9.51 -8.58
CA TRP A 112 -10.40 10.18 -7.39
C TRP A 112 -11.19 11.42 -6.97
N ASP A 113 -12.09 11.94 -7.82
CA ASP A 113 -13.04 13.01 -7.53
C ASP A 113 -14.43 12.45 -7.17
N ALA A 114 -14.58 11.13 -7.14
CA ALA A 114 -15.81 10.49 -6.69
C ALA A 114 -16.09 10.81 -5.20
N PRO A 115 -17.37 10.77 -4.78
CA PRO A 115 -17.74 10.84 -3.38
C PRO A 115 -16.95 9.85 -2.53
N GLU A 116 -16.62 10.22 -1.29
CA GLU A 116 -15.74 9.40 -0.45
C GLU A 116 -16.29 7.98 -0.23
N GLU A 117 -17.61 7.84 -0.18
CA GLU A 117 -18.30 6.57 0.01
C GLU A 117 -18.13 5.60 -1.17
N GLU A 118 -17.88 6.13 -2.36
CA GLU A 118 -17.68 5.38 -3.60
C GLU A 118 -16.21 5.00 -3.82
N LEU A 119 -15.30 5.63 -3.08
CA LEU A 119 -13.87 5.30 -3.16
C LEU A 119 -13.60 3.92 -2.53
N PRO A 120 -12.66 3.15 -3.10
CA PRO A 120 -12.19 1.91 -2.48
C PRO A 120 -11.69 2.13 -1.05
N TYR A 121 -11.85 1.14 -0.18
CA TYR A 121 -11.46 1.23 1.23
C TYR A 121 -10.01 1.67 1.42
N PHE A 122 -9.07 1.09 0.67
CA PHE A 122 -7.65 1.42 0.80
C PHE A 122 -7.36 2.91 0.51
N MET A 123 -8.13 3.59 -0.34
CA MET A 123 -7.99 5.03 -0.59
C MET A 123 -8.62 5.86 0.53
N ARG A 124 -9.77 5.44 1.04
CA ARG A 124 -10.48 6.11 2.13
C ARG A 124 -9.64 6.09 3.41
N VAL A 125 -9.12 4.93 3.81
CA VAL A 125 -8.30 4.80 5.03
C VAL A 125 -7.01 5.62 4.96
N VAL A 126 -6.32 5.65 3.81
CA VAL A 126 -5.12 6.48 3.61
C VAL A 126 -5.43 7.98 3.71
N ARG A 127 -6.57 8.42 3.15
CA ARG A 127 -7.01 9.82 3.24
C ARG A 127 -7.32 10.20 4.68
N LEU A 128 -8.03 9.35 5.42
CA LEU A 128 -8.39 9.57 6.82
C LEU A 128 -7.17 9.55 7.74
N GLU A 129 -6.23 8.62 7.55
CA GLU A 129 -4.95 8.59 8.27
C GLU A 129 -4.15 9.88 8.05
N ARG A 130 -4.02 10.32 6.79
CA ARG A 130 -3.32 11.56 6.44
C ARG A 130 -3.93 12.79 7.12
N ASN A 131 -5.26 12.84 7.21
CA ASN A 131 -6.01 13.92 7.86
C ASN A 131 -6.06 13.75 9.39
N LYS A 132 -5.55 12.63 9.93
CA LYS A 132 -5.62 12.27 11.36
C LYS A 132 -7.05 12.18 11.87
N ASP A 133 -7.99 11.81 11.01
CA ASP A 133 -9.39 11.61 11.35
C ASP A 133 -9.59 10.18 11.86
N TRP A 134 -9.13 9.94 13.08
CA TRP A 134 -9.04 8.61 13.68
C TRP A 134 -10.41 7.99 13.95
N GLU A 135 -11.40 8.80 14.28
CA GLU A 135 -12.77 8.33 14.50
C GLU A 135 -13.42 7.79 13.22
N ASN A 136 -13.29 8.49 12.11
CA ASN A 136 -13.82 8.01 10.84
C ASN A 136 -12.93 6.89 10.27
N LEU A 137 -11.62 6.94 10.48
CA LEU A 137 -10.72 5.84 10.14
C LEU A 137 -11.15 4.54 10.83
N LYS A 138 -11.46 4.59 12.14
CA LYS A 138 -11.96 3.46 12.92
C LYS A 138 -13.21 2.86 12.29
N LYS A 139 -14.20 3.69 11.93
CA LYS A 139 -15.45 3.24 11.31
C LYS A 139 -15.23 2.60 9.95
N VAL A 140 -14.46 3.24 9.09
CA VAL A 140 -14.20 2.77 7.71
C VAL A 140 -13.38 1.49 7.71
N ALA A 141 -12.35 1.40 8.56
CA ALA A 141 -11.53 0.20 8.67
C ALA A 141 -12.31 -0.98 9.24
N LEU A 142 -13.17 -0.76 10.23
CA LEU A 142 -14.04 -1.80 10.78
C LEU A 142 -15.08 -2.29 9.74
N ASP A 143 -15.70 -1.38 8.97
CA ASP A 143 -16.62 -1.76 7.89
C ASP A 143 -15.88 -2.58 6.80
N TRP A 144 -14.63 -2.23 6.52
CA TRP A 144 -13.79 -2.97 5.59
C TRP A 144 -13.46 -4.38 6.13
N GLU A 145 -13.04 -4.50 7.40
CA GLU A 145 -12.74 -5.78 8.05
C GLU A 145 -13.98 -6.70 8.08
N VAL A 146 -15.17 -6.14 8.31
CA VAL A 146 -16.42 -6.93 8.27
C VAL A 146 -16.71 -7.49 6.88
N LYS A 147 -16.41 -6.74 5.82
CA LYS A 147 -16.62 -7.18 4.43
C LYS A 147 -15.51 -8.08 3.90
N GLU A 148 -14.30 -7.85 4.36
CA GLU A 148 -13.09 -8.59 3.97
C GLU A 148 -12.31 -9.02 5.22
N PRO A 149 -12.75 -10.06 5.94
CA PRO A 149 -12.19 -10.44 7.26
C PRO A 149 -10.71 -10.87 7.23
N GLU A 150 -10.20 -11.23 6.05
CA GLU A 150 -8.80 -11.63 5.84
C GLU A 150 -7.93 -10.50 5.30
N SER A 151 -8.50 -9.30 5.12
CA SER A 151 -7.76 -8.14 4.66
C SER A 151 -6.80 -7.65 5.74
N ILE A 152 -5.52 -7.90 5.54
CA ILE A 152 -4.43 -7.47 6.44
C ILE A 152 -4.46 -5.95 6.62
N GLU A 153 -4.72 -5.21 5.54
CA GLU A 153 -4.80 -3.75 5.57
C GLU A 153 -6.00 -3.26 6.38
N ALA A 154 -7.17 -3.90 6.26
CA ALA A 154 -8.34 -3.53 7.04
C ALA A 154 -8.05 -3.65 8.54
N ILE A 155 -7.53 -4.82 8.96
CA ILE A 155 -7.15 -5.10 10.35
C ILE A 155 -6.07 -4.11 10.83
N ASN A 156 -5.05 -3.85 10.00
CA ASN A 156 -3.96 -2.92 10.33
C ASN A 156 -4.48 -1.48 10.53
N TYR A 157 -5.28 -0.97 9.59
CA TYR A 157 -5.83 0.39 9.70
C TYR A 157 -6.82 0.54 10.86
N TYR A 158 -7.56 -0.52 11.19
CA TYR A 158 -8.38 -0.54 12.39
C TYR A 158 -7.51 -0.44 13.65
N GLY A 159 -6.42 -1.21 13.72
CA GLY A 159 -5.41 -1.11 14.78
C GLY A 159 -4.78 0.26 14.91
N ILE A 160 -4.46 0.93 13.78
CA ILE A 160 -3.91 2.30 13.75
C ILE A 160 -4.90 3.30 14.37
N ALA A 161 -6.16 3.21 13.96
CA ALA A 161 -7.19 4.10 14.50
C ALA A 161 -7.34 3.92 16.01
N LEU A 162 -7.45 2.67 16.48
CA LEU A 162 -7.54 2.32 17.90
C LEU A 162 -6.33 2.87 18.69
N PHE A 163 -5.12 2.70 18.15
CA PHE A 163 -3.90 3.20 18.79
C PHE A 163 -3.95 4.72 19.00
N HIS A 164 -4.35 5.47 18.00
CA HIS A 164 -4.42 6.94 18.08
C HIS A 164 -5.60 7.44 18.91
N LEU A 165 -6.64 6.64 19.08
CA LEU A 165 -7.76 6.92 20.00
C LEU A 165 -7.47 6.52 21.46
N GLY A 166 -6.29 5.93 21.73
CA GLY A 166 -5.91 5.50 23.09
C GLY A 166 -6.44 4.13 23.51
N GLU A 167 -7.09 3.39 22.59
CA GLU A 167 -7.62 2.05 22.83
C GLU A 167 -6.51 0.99 22.64
N ILE A 168 -5.45 1.10 23.47
CA ILE A 168 -4.15 0.44 23.24
C ILE A 168 -4.23 -1.09 23.26
N GLU A 169 -4.98 -1.68 24.20
CA GLU A 169 -5.12 -3.14 24.29
C GLU A 169 -5.81 -3.74 23.05
N LEU A 170 -6.82 -3.03 22.52
CA LEU A 170 -7.48 -3.43 21.28
C LEU A 170 -6.57 -3.26 20.06
N ALA A 171 -5.83 -2.16 20.00
CA ALA A 171 -4.85 -1.92 18.95
C ALA A 171 -3.78 -3.02 18.94
N GLU A 172 -3.23 -3.38 20.10
CA GLU A 172 -2.23 -4.44 20.23
C GLU A 172 -2.76 -5.78 19.70
N LYS A 173 -4.04 -6.11 20.03
CA LYS A 173 -4.69 -7.32 19.53
C LYS A 173 -4.76 -7.32 18.01
N GLN A 174 -5.17 -6.20 17.39
CA GLN A 174 -5.25 -6.08 15.93
C GLN A 174 -3.88 -6.25 15.27
N PHE A 175 -2.85 -5.57 15.76
CA PHE A 175 -1.51 -5.70 15.20
C PHE A 175 -0.92 -7.11 15.38
N LYS A 176 -1.21 -7.79 16.49
CA LYS A 176 -0.84 -9.21 16.68
C LYS A 176 -1.54 -10.12 15.68
N GLN A 177 -2.80 -9.87 15.37
CA GLN A 177 -3.52 -10.60 14.33
C GLN A 177 -2.88 -10.38 12.97
N VAL A 178 -2.50 -9.15 12.64
CA VAL A 178 -1.79 -8.86 11.38
C VAL A 178 -0.49 -9.64 11.28
N ILE A 179 0.35 -9.65 12.32
CA ILE A 179 1.63 -10.39 12.25
C ILE A 179 1.47 -11.92 12.28
N GLN A 180 0.33 -12.45 12.73
CA GLN A 180 0.00 -13.87 12.55
C GLN A 180 -0.34 -14.21 11.10
N LEU A 181 -1.00 -13.29 10.37
CA LEU A 181 -1.31 -13.44 8.95
C LEU A 181 -0.09 -13.14 8.07
N ASN A 182 0.73 -12.20 8.49
CA ASN A 182 1.93 -11.75 7.78
C ASN A 182 3.00 -11.28 8.78
N GLU A 183 3.91 -12.19 9.12
CA GLU A 183 5.00 -11.95 10.10
C GLU A 183 5.95 -10.79 9.73
N LYS A 184 5.95 -10.38 8.44
CA LYS A 184 6.83 -9.32 7.92
C LYS A 184 6.10 -7.99 7.73
N HIS A 185 4.88 -7.83 8.26
CA HIS A 185 4.13 -6.58 8.12
C HIS A 185 4.74 -5.47 8.97
N SER A 186 5.65 -4.70 8.38
CA SER A 186 6.50 -3.72 9.05
C SER A 186 5.73 -2.65 9.83
N GLN A 187 4.59 -2.17 9.31
CA GLN A 187 3.79 -1.15 10.00
C GLN A 187 3.18 -1.69 11.30
N SER A 188 2.64 -2.90 11.30
CA SER A 188 2.11 -3.51 12.54
C SER A 188 3.20 -3.82 13.56
N ILE A 189 4.37 -4.32 13.10
CA ILE A 189 5.52 -4.53 13.99
C ILE A 189 5.98 -3.20 14.61
N TYR A 190 5.97 -2.12 13.84
CA TYR A 190 6.31 -0.78 14.34
C TYR A 190 5.36 -0.30 15.44
N TYR A 191 4.04 -0.47 15.25
CA TYR A 191 3.08 -0.11 16.30
C TYR A 191 3.20 -1.00 17.54
N LEU A 192 3.45 -2.30 17.37
CA LEU A 192 3.74 -3.19 18.51
C LEU A 192 5.02 -2.79 19.25
N TYR A 193 6.07 -2.40 18.54
CA TYR A 193 7.26 -1.81 19.13
C TYR A 193 6.91 -0.58 19.99
N LYS A 194 6.11 0.35 19.47
CA LYS A 194 5.70 1.56 20.21
C LYS A 194 4.90 1.22 21.46
N ILE A 195 3.96 0.29 21.36
CA ILE A 195 3.14 -0.17 22.48
C ILE A 195 4.04 -0.78 23.57
N ALA A 196 4.91 -1.71 23.19
CA ALA A 196 5.83 -2.37 24.12
C ALA A 196 6.75 -1.37 24.83
N LYS A 197 7.27 -0.36 24.10
CA LYS A 197 8.10 0.71 24.64
C LYS A 197 7.33 1.56 25.63
N THR A 198 6.09 1.94 25.33
CA THR A 198 5.23 2.73 26.22
C THR A 198 4.87 1.96 27.48
N ASN A 199 4.65 0.66 27.39
CA ASN A 199 4.34 -0.24 28.51
C ASN A 199 5.59 -0.68 29.30
N ASN A 200 6.77 -0.12 28.99
CA ASN A 200 8.05 -0.47 29.63
C ASN A 200 8.45 -1.95 29.50
N GLN A 201 7.97 -2.63 28.45
CA GLN A 201 8.30 -4.01 28.14
C GLN A 201 9.57 -4.06 27.24
N LEU A 202 10.71 -3.73 27.83
CA LEU A 202 11.96 -3.44 27.09
C LEU A 202 12.45 -4.61 26.25
N ASP A 203 12.38 -5.84 26.76
CA ASP A 203 12.83 -7.04 26.01
C ASP A 203 11.94 -7.28 24.78
N VAL A 204 10.64 -7.10 24.93
CA VAL A 204 9.66 -7.24 23.83
C VAL A 204 9.88 -6.13 22.80
N ALA A 205 10.09 -4.89 23.24
CA ALA A 205 10.39 -3.77 22.35
C ALA A 205 11.67 -4.01 21.55
N GLU A 206 12.75 -4.53 22.18
CA GLU A 206 14.00 -4.83 21.47
C GLU A 206 13.84 -5.96 20.45
N SER A 207 13.00 -6.96 20.73
CA SER A 207 12.64 -8.02 19.77
C SER A 207 11.97 -7.43 18.51
N TYR A 208 10.94 -6.58 18.69
CA TYR A 208 10.28 -5.93 17.55
C TYR A 208 11.21 -4.99 16.78
N LYS A 209 12.06 -4.26 17.48
CA LYS A 209 13.08 -3.41 16.86
C LYS A 209 14.06 -4.20 16.00
N THR A 210 14.51 -5.35 16.49
CA THR A 210 15.38 -6.26 15.72
C THR A 210 14.67 -6.75 14.46
N SER A 211 13.39 -7.13 14.59
CA SER A 211 12.57 -7.53 13.44
C SER A 211 12.44 -6.42 12.40
N LEU A 212 12.20 -5.18 12.83
CA LEU A 212 12.12 -4.01 11.94
C LEU A 212 13.43 -3.75 11.21
N ASN A 213 14.56 -3.77 11.90
CA ASN A 213 15.88 -3.56 11.30
C ASN A 213 16.22 -4.63 10.26
N ASN A 214 15.76 -5.87 10.46
CA ASN A 214 15.95 -6.96 9.50
C ASN A 214 15.06 -6.79 8.24
N LEU A 215 13.96 -6.08 8.35
CA LEU A 215 13.06 -5.79 7.22
C LEU A 215 13.50 -4.54 6.44
N ASP A 216 13.81 -3.47 7.16
CA ASP A 216 14.25 -2.18 6.62
C ASP A 216 14.80 -1.31 7.76
N ASP A 217 16.10 -1.07 7.76
CA ASP A 217 16.81 -0.29 8.78
C ASP A 217 16.41 1.19 8.80
N SER A 218 15.82 1.70 7.73
CA SER A 218 15.35 3.08 7.64
C SER A 218 14.08 3.36 8.46
N ILE A 219 13.29 2.33 8.79
CA ILE A 219 12.00 2.48 9.49
C ILE A 219 12.17 3.20 10.84
N LEU A 220 13.23 2.90 11.56
CA LEU A 220 13.51 3.48 12.89
C LEU A 220 14.48 4.67 12.85
N ALA A 221 15.02 5.04 11.70
CA ALA A 221 16.05 6.08 11.58
C ALA A 221 15.64 7.45 12.15
N ASN A 222 14.35 7.75 12.22
CA ASN A 222 13.79 9.02 12.71
C ASN A 222 13.19 8.93 14.13
N GLU A 223 13.45 7.85 14.87
CA GLU A 223 12.98 7.68 16.27
C GLU A 223 14.06 8.06 17.30
N LYS A 224 14.63 9.26 17.14
CA LYS A 224 15.52 9.86 18.14
C LYS A 224 14.75 10.77 19.07
#